data_1c8bfcff0d567b0a4bc91732ce5b1423
#
_entry.id   1c8bfcff0d567b0a4bc91732ce5b1423
#
_cell.length_a   1.000
_cell.length_b   1.000
_cell.length_c   1.000
_cell.angle_alpha   90.00
_cell.angle_beta   90.00
_cell.angle_gamma   90.00
#
_symmetry.space_group_name_H-M   'P 1'
#
loop_
_entity.id
_entity.type
_entity.pdbx_description
1 polymer ?
#
loop_
_entity_poly.entity_id
_entity_poly.type
_entity_poly.pdbx_seq_one_letter_code
_entity_poly.pdbx_strand_id
1 'polypeptide(L)'
;KTTLILQALKSSRHVNIYYECLRAPLKENIAGLVAALVKAGVLPVAMTFESFQDLFAYINTLNGTFNIVIDEYPYLKKYEKSDYIDSVFQSVIDNHLSNVRLFISGSHIAMMKELLSEGNALYSRFGSVIVLHELNYREAAAFYPQKSAYDKIAFYSVFGGSPFVNEQLNCNADIKSNIINTLLNPTSSVYVYADNMLISDLSNTVNAERIFGAIGNGKKRYNEIEGKLSMKSN
;
A
#
# COMPACT_ATOMS: atom_id res chain seq x y z
N LYS A 1 -0.71 4.87 -4.52
CA LYS A 1 0.11 5.32 -3.38
C LYS A 1 1.54 5.63 -3.84
N THR A 2 2.31 4.65 -4.28
CA THR A 2 3.71 4.77 -4.70
C THR A 2 3.93 5.85 -5.78
N THR A 3 3.08 5.87 -6.81
CA THR A 3 3.12 6.88 -7.87
C THR A 3 3.01 8.30 -7.33
N LEU A 4 2.08 8.54 -6.40
CA LEU A 4 1.89 9.85 -5.77
C LEU A 4 3.13 10.26 -4.95
N ILE A 5 3.69 9.34 -4.16
CA ILE A 5 4.90 9.57 -3.38
C ILE A 5 6.05 9.96 -4.31
N LEU A 6 6.30 9.17 -5.36
CA LEU A 6 7.39 9.44 -6.30
C LEU A 6 7.21 10.77 -7.05
N GLN A 7 5.97 11.17 -7.36
CA GLN A 7 5.71 12.48 -7.96
C GLN A 7 5.93 13.62 -6.97
N ALA A 8 5.50 13.47 -5.73
CA ALA A 8 5.75 14.47 -4.68
C ALA A 8 7.25 14.67 -4.42
N LEU A 9 8.03 13.58 -4.41
CA LEU A 9 9.47 13.64 -4.27
C LEU A 9 10.15 14.40 -5.43
N LYS A 10 9.69 14.23 -6.69
CA LYS A 10 10.24 14.97 -7.85
C LYS A 10 10.12 16.47 -7.71
N SER A 11 9.12 16.97 -7.00
CA SER A 11 8.89 18.39 -6.76
C SER A 11 9.71 18.93 -5.58
N SER A 12 10.38 18.08 -4.83
CA SER A 12 11.19 18.46 -3.67
C SER A 12 12.57 18.94 -4.07
N ARG A 13 13.08 19.96 -3.35
CA ARG A 13 14.45 20.48 -3.50
C ARG A 13 15.47 19.72 -2.63
N HIS A 14 15.01 18.82 -1.77
CA HIS A 14 15.86 18.01 -0.90
C HIS A 14 16.30 16.73 -1.58
N VAL A 15 17.34 16.10 -1.06
CA VAL A 15 17.74 14.78 -1.53
C VAL A 15 16.66 13.76 -1.13
N ASN A 16 16.21 13.00 -2.11
CA ASN A 16 15.09 12.08 -1.94
C ASN A 16 15.58 10.64 -1.97
N ILE A 17 15.26 9.90 -0.94
CA ILE A 17 15.55 8.49 -0.78
C ILE A 17 14.21 7.74 -0.69
N TYR A 18 13.99 6.82 -1.62
CA TYR A 18 12.83 5.95 -1.60
C TYR A 18 13.30 4.50 -1.41
N TYR A 19 12.76 3.88 -0.38
CA TYR A 19 12.99 2.48 -0.09
C TYR A 19 11.65 1.76 0.14
N GLU A 20 11.43 0.68 -0.60
CA GLU A 20 10.29 -0.22 -0.40
C GLU A 20 10.77 -1.41 0.43
N CYS A 21 10.14 -1.63 1.58
CA CYS A 21 10.48 -2.72 2.48
C CYS A 21 10.22 -4.08 1.83
N LEU A 22 11.13 -4.99 2.06
CA LEU A 22 11.03 -6.37 1.62
C LEU A 22 10.37 -7.23 2.72
N ARG A 23 9.72 -8.30 2.29
CA ARG A 23 9.29 -9.39 3.20
C ARG A 23 10.49 -10.26 3.56
N ALA A 24 11.45 -9.67 4.27
CA ALA A 24 12.74 -10.23 4.59
C ALA A 24 13.18 -9.81 6.00
N PRO A 25 14.17 -10.46 6.60
CA PRO A 25 14.73 -10.07 7.89
C PRO A 25 15.18 -8.61 7.93
N LEU A 26 15.18 -8.04 9.13
CA LEU A 26 15.51 -6.63 9.35
C LEU A 26 16.86 -6.22 8.77
N LYS A 27 17.87 -7.09 8.89
CA LYS A 27 19.22 -6.85 8.34
C LYS A 27 19.22 -6.63 6.82
N GLU A 28 18.40 -7.36 6.09
CA GLU A 28 18.27 -7.20 4.63
C GLU A 28 17.57 -5.88 4.28
N ASN A 29 16.58 -5.49 5.08
CA ASN A 29 15.89 -4.20 4.92
C ASN A 29 16.81 -3.01 5.23
N ILE A 30 17.68 -3.12 6.25
CA ILE A 30 18.71 -2.10 6.55
C ILE A 30 19.69 -1.99 5.37
N ALA A 31 20.19 -3.12 4.86
CA ALA A 31 21.09 -3.14 3.70
C ALA A 31 20.41 -2.55 2.44
N GLY A 32 19.12 -2.81 2.24
CA GLY A 32 18.33 -2.23 1.15
C GLY A 32 18.21 -0.71 1.24
N LEU A 33 17.95 -0.17 2.43
CA LEU A 33 17.91 1.28 2.64
C LEU A 33 19.31 1.90 2.45
N VAL A 34 20.39 1.25 2.90
CA VAL A 34 21.77 1.67 2.64
C VAL A 34 22.04 1.74 1.13
N ALA A 35 21.63 0.73 0.37
CA ALA A 35 21.78 0.74 -1.09
C ALA A 35 20.99 1.89 -1.75
N ALA A 36 19.79 2.22 -1.24
CA ALA A 36 19.03 3.38 -1.71
C ALA A 36 19.74 4.71 -1.39
N LEU A 37 20.38 4.83 -0.24
CA LEU A 37 21.18 6.00 0.14
C LEU A 37 22.42 6.15 -0.75
N VAL A 38 23.13 5.07 -1.08
CA VAL A 38 24.24 5.08 -2.03
C VAL A 38 23.77 5.51 -3.41
N LYS A 39 22.65 4.94 -3.90
CA LYS A 39 22.07 5.31 -5.19
C LYS A 39 21.66 6.79 -5.26
N ALA A 40 21.22 7.37 -4.15
CA ALA A 40 20.87 8.79 -4.03
C ALA A 40 22.12 9.70 -3.86
N GLY A 41 23.32 9.15 -3.79
CA GLY A 41 24.58 9.90 -3.58
C GLY A 41 24.75 10.43 -2.16
N VAL A 42 24.00 9.94 -1.19
CA VAL A 42 24.10 10.33 0.23
C VAL A 42 25.27 9.61 0.90
N LEU A 43 25.47 8.35 0.55
CA LEU A 43 26.63 7.56 0.99
C LEU A 43 27.56 7.31 -0.18
N PRO A 44 28.88 7.45 0.00
CA PRO A 44 29.85 7.21 -1.09
C PRO A 44 30.03 5.72 -1.41
N VAL A 45 29.85 4.86 -0.42
CA VAL A 45 29.98 3.40 -0.53
C VAL A 45 28.94 2.72 0.35
N ALA A 46 28.69 1.44 0.09
CA ALA A 46 27.85 0.63 0.96
C ALA A 46 28.55 0.42 2.33
N MET A 47 27.85 0.80 3.38
CA MET A 47 28.27 0.62 4.77
C MET A 47 27.35 -0.41 5.43
N THR A 48 27.84 -1.04 6.48
CA THR A 48 27.04 -2.00 7.27
C THR A 48 26.59 -1.34 8.56
N PHE A 49 25.31 -1.48 8.88
CA PHE A 49 24.70 -1.02 10.13
C PHE A 49 23.97 -2.18 10.78
N GLU A 50 24.02 -2.26 12.10
CA GLU A 50 23.36 -3.34 12.84
C GLU A 50 21.88 -3.05 13.11
N SER A 51 21.49 -1.76 13.12
CA SER A 51 20.14 -1.31 13.39
C SER A 51 19.73 -0.10 12.54
N PHE A 52 18.44 0.18 12.46
CA PHE A 52 17.95 1.44 11.88
C PHE A 52 18.37 2.64 12.74
N GLN A 53 18.47 2.50 14.07
CA GLN A 53 18.95 3.56 14.94
C GLN A 53 20.37 3.98 14.54
N ASP A 54 21.30 3.02 14.35
CA ASP A 54 22.67 3.31 13.96
C ASP A 54 22.74 3.98 12.59
N LEU A 55 21.94 3.49 11.63
CA LEU A 55 21.85 4.08 10.30
C LEU A 55 21.35 5.52 10.34
N PHE A 56 20.24 5.78 11.04
CA PHE A 56 19.68 7.13 11.14
C PHE A 56 20.58 8.07 12.00
N ALA A 57 21.23 7.54 13.05
CA ALA A 57 22.23 8.28 13.80
C ALA A 57 23.37 8.75 12.89
N TYR A 58 23.85 7.87 12.01
CA TYR A 58 24.88 8.24 11.03
C TYR A 58 24.36 9.29 10.03
N ILE A 59 23.17 9.11 9.46
CA ILE A 59 22.56 10.08 8.53
C ILE A 59 22.46 11.46 9.21
N ASN A 60 22.16 11.48 10.50
CA ASN A 60 22.02 12.70 11.27
C ASN A 60 23.33 13.50 11.40
N THR A 61 24.50 12.86 11.17
CA THR A 61 25.81 13.53 11.13
C THR A 61 26.12 14.15 9.77
N LEU A 62 25.35 13.82 8.74
CA LEU A 62 25.59 14.31 7.38
C LEU A 62 25.02 15.71 7.19
N ASN A 63 25.70 16.50 6.33
CA ASN A 63 25.21 17.81 5.94
C ASN A 63 24.07 17.69 4.90
N GLY A 64 23.04 18.50 5.05
CA GLY A 64 21.90 18.56 4.13
C GLY A 64 20.59 18.15 4.78
N THR A 65 19.53 18.20 4.01
CA THR A 65 18.20 17.73 4.43
C THR A 65 17.72 16.62 3.49
N PHE A 66 17.27 15.53 4.07
CA PHE A 66 16.92 14.32 3.38
C PHE A 66 15.41 14.01 3.53
N ASN A 67 14.75 13.69 2.42
CA ASN A 67 13.44 13.06 2.47
C ASN A 67 13.65 11.54 2.35
N ILE A 68 13.32 10.80 3.38
CA ILE A 68 13.42 9.33 3.39
C ILE A 68 12.02 8.75 3.45
N VAL A 69 11.69 7.96 2.45
CA VAL A 69 10.44 7.21 2.36
C VAL A 69 10.70 5.75 2.66
N ILE A 70 10.01 5.22 3.65
CA ILE A 70 9.92 3.80 3.99
C ILE A 70 8.55 3.33 3.53
N ASP A 71 8.49 2.75 2.33
CA ASP A 71 7.25 2.21 1.77
C ASP A 71 7.06 0.75 2.16
N GLU A 72 5.83 0.29 2.27
CA GLU A 72 5.44 -1.03 2.77
C GLU A 72 6.04 -1.37 4.15
N TYR A 73 6.03 -0.37 5.05
CA TYR A 73 6.48 -0.51 6.44
C TYR A 73 5.94 -1.76 7.17
N PRO A 74 4.68 -2.19 6.96
CA PRO A 74 4.16 -3.42 7.56
C PRO A 74 5.01 -4.68 7.28
N TYR A 75 5.81 -4.70 6.21
CA TYR A 75 6.66 -5.86 5.92
C TYR A 75 7.81 -6.03 6.92
N LEU A 76 8.29 -4.94 7.53
CA LEU A 76 9.29 -5.01 8.59
C LEU A 76 8.77 -5.77 9.83
N LYS A 77 7.46 -5.67 10.10
CA LYS A 77 6.81 -6.30 11.26
C LYS A 77 6.56 -7.80 11.07
N LYS A 78 6.83 -8.36 9.89
CA LYS A 78 6.50 -9.75 9.58
C LYS A 78 7.50 -10.76 10.14
N TYR A 79 8.76 -10.37 10.27
CA TYR A 79 9.86 -11.23 10.72
C TYR A 79 10.32 -10.90 12.15
N GLU A 80 9.82 -9.82 12.70
CA GLU A 80 10.15 -9.35 14.05
C GLU A 80 8.87 -9.25 14.91
N LYS A 81 9.03 -9.15 16.21
CA LYS A 81 7.89 -8.80 17.06
C LYS A 81 7.36 -7.43 16.67
N SER A 82 6.06 -7.33 16.45
CA SER A 82 5.39 -6.11 15.97
C SER A 82 5.82 -4.85 16.75
N ASP A 83 5.80 -4.93 18.07
CA ASP A 83 6.10 -3.81 18.97
C ASP A 83 7.58 -3.41 18.94
N TYR A 84 8.48 -4.33 18.61
CA TYR A 84 9.91 -4.05 18.53
C TYR A 84 10.22 -3.05 17.42
N ILE A 85 9.70 -3.28 16.21
CA ILE A 85 9.93 -2.39 15.06
C ILE A 85 9.38 -0.99 15.33
N ASP A 86 8.17 -0.91 15.88
CA ASP A 86 7.56 0.38 16.21
C ASP A 86 8.39 1.13 17.26
N SER A 87 8.96 0.43 18.25
CA SER A 87 9.86 1.01 19.25
C SER A 87 11.20 1.44 18.65
N VAL A 88 11.74 0.70 17.68
CA VAL A 88 12.95 1.11 16.93
C VAL A 88 12.70 2.42 16.21
N PHE A 89 11.60 2.55 15.48
CA PHE A 89 11.24 3.78 14.76
C PHE A 89 10.84 4.91 15.72
N GLN A 90 10.26 4.60 16.88
CA GLN A 90 10.08 5.58 17.94
C GLN A 90 11.42 6.22 18.35
N SER A 91 12.43 5.39 18.63
CA SER A 91 13.77 5.87 18.99
C SER A 91 14.40 6.70 17.85
N VAL A 92 14.22 6.29 16.59
CA VAL A 92 14.69 7.05 15.42
C VAL A 92 14.02 8.41 15.37
N ILE A 93 12.69 8.48 15.51
CA ILE A 93 11.92 9.72 15.42
C ILE A 93 12.30 10.68 16.57
N ASP A 94 12.41 10.15 17.78
CA ASP A 94 12.65 10.97 18.97
C ASP A 94 14.09 11.50 19.03
N ASN A 95 15.07 10.83 18.41
CA ASN A 95 16.50 11.14 18.61
C ASN A 95 17.29 11.46 17.33
N HIS A 96 16.82 11.05 16.13
CA HIS A 96 17.66 11.00 14.93
C HIS A 96 17.03 11.61 13.68
N LEU A 97 16.09 12.55 13.81
CA LEU A 97 15.45 13.22 12.68
C LEU A 97 15.73 14.71 12.54
N SER A 98 16.87 15.22 13.02
CA SER A 98 17.19 16.66 12.95
C SER A 98 17.31 17.18 11.51
N ASN A 99 17.79 16.34 10.58
CA ASN A 99 17.99 16.66 9.17
C ASN A 99 17.20 15.75 8.22
N VAL A 100 16.31 14.89 8.75
CA VAL A 100 15.51 13.93 7.99
C VAL A 100 14.03 14.23 8.11
N ARG A 101 13.33 14.24 6.97
CA ARG A 101 11.87 14.14 6.88
C ARG A 101 11.52 12.70 6.55
N LEU A 102 11.00 12.00 7.52
CA LEU A 102 10.64 10.60 7.41
C LEU A 102 9.18 10.45 6.97
N PHE A 103 8.96 9.67 5.92
CA PHE A 103 7.66 9.28 5.42
C PHE A 103 7.51 7.77 5.55
N ILE A 104 6.47 7.34 6.25
CA ILE A 104 6.14 5.92 6.42
C ILE A 104 4.84 5.65 5.68
N SER A 105 4.82 4.63 4.84
CA SER A 105 3.62 4.22 4.12
C SER A 105 3.44 2.71 4.07
N GLY A 106 2.22 2.28 3.86
CA GLY A 106 1.88 0.87 3.73
C GLY A 106 0.51 0.68 3.08
N SER A 107 0.31 -0.46 2.43
CA SER A 107 -0.97 -0.84 1.82
C SER A 107 -1.90 -1.55 2.81
N HIS A 108 -1.37 -2.13 3.89
CA HIS A 108 -2.16 -2.83 4.89
C HIS A 108 -2.82 -1.84 5.87
N ILE A 109 -4.06 -1.43 5.55
CA ILE A 109 -4.78 -0.35 6.24
C ILE A 109 -4.91 -0.59 7.74
N ALA A 110 -5.22 -1.82 8.18
CA ALA A 110 -5.38 -2.13 9.59
C ALA A 110 -4.07 -1.92 10.37
N MET A 111 -2.94 -2.42 9.86
CA MET A 111 -1.63 -2.23 10.49
C MET A 111 -1.18 -0.76 10.47
N MET A 112 -1.49 -0.01 9.41
CA MET A 112 -1.17 1.42 9.36
C MET A 112 -2.02 2.24 10.35
N LYS A 113 -3.29 1.86 10.57
CA LYS A 113 -4.14 2.48 11.61
C LYS A 113 -3.66 2.15 13.02
N GLU A 114 -3.14 0.96 13.24
CA GLU A 114 -2.57 0.53 14.53
C GLU A 114 -1.42 1.46 14.98
N LEU A 115 -0.59 1.97 14.05
CA LEU A 115 0.48 2.94 14.36
C LEU A 115 -0.05 4.25 14.98
N LEU A 116 -1.32 4.56 14.73
CA LEU A 116 -1.98 5.77 15.22
C LEU A 116 -2.79 5.51 16.49
N SER A 117 -2.84 4.28 16.98
CA SER A 117 -3.64 3.92 18.15
C SER A 117 -2.90 4.22 19.45
N GLU A 118 -3.66 4.56 20.48
CA GLU A 118 -3.15 4.71 21.84
C GLU A 118 -2.52 3.39 22.31
N GLY A 119 -1.31 3.46 22.84
CA GLY A 119 -0.52 2.27 23.22
C GLY A 119 0.50 1.81 22.17
N ASN A 120 0.41 2.24 20.90
CA ASN A 120 1.49 1.99 19.94
C ASN A 120 2.67 2.95 20.17
N ALA A 121 3.88 2.46 20.01
CA ALA A 121 5.11 3.26 20.21
C ALA A 121 5.17 4.49 19.31
N LEU A 122 4.52 4.48 18.15
CA LEU A 122 4.50 5.59 17.20
C LEU A 122 3.31 6.55 17.38
N TYR A 123 2.44 6.29 18.36
CA TYR A 123 1.32 7.18 18.67
C TYR A 123 1.78 8.62 18.90
N SER A 124 1.06 9.58 18.33
CA SER A 124 1.34 11.02 18.41
C SER A 124 2.69 11.50 17.86
N ARG A 125 3.44 10.67 17.12
CA ARG A 125 4.73 11.03 16.52
C ARG A 125 4.66 11.45 15.07
N PHE A 126 3.51 11.32 14.44
CA PHE A 126 3.30 11.77 13.06
C PHE A 126 2.79 13.20 13.04
N GLY A 127 3.49 14.08 12.33
CA GLY A 127 3.05 15.46 12.11
C GLY A 127 1.91 15.58 11.12
N SER A 128 1.74 14.60 10.23
CA SER A 128 0.63 14.54 9.26
C SER A 128 0.29 13.10 8.90
N VAL A 129 -0.99 12.83 8.71
CA VAL A 129 -1.50 11.53 8.26
C VAL A 129 -2.29 11.76 6.98
N ILE A 130 -1.95 11.03 5.93
CA ILE A 130 -2.63 11.09 4.63
C ILE A 130 -3.29 9.74 4.38
N VAL A 131 -4.62 9.72 4.33
CA VAL A 131 -5.39 8.55 3.95
C VAL A 131 -5.77 8.69 2.49
N LEU A 132 -5.24 7.81 1.64
CA LEU A 132 -5.59 7.77 0.24
C LEU A 132 -6.83 6.91 0.06
N HIS A 133 -7.88 7.52 -0.46
CA HIS A 133 -9.08 6.83 -0.91
C HIS A 133 -8.99 6.52 -2.40
N GLU A 134 -9.83 5.64 -2.88
CA GLU A 134 -10.04 5.48 -4.30
C GLU A 134 -10.50 6.81 -4.93
N LEU A 135 -10.20 6.97 -6.20
CA LEU A 135 -10.62 8.13 -6.97
C LEU A 135 -12.13 8.23 -6.98
N ASN A 136 -12.65 9.44 -6.81
CA ASN A 136 -14.06 9.69 -7.00
C ASN A 136 -14.43 9.68 -8.50
N TYR A 137 -15.71 9.73 -8.82
CA TYR A 137 -16.22 9.70 -10.19
C TYR A 137 -15.54 10.73 -11.12
N ARG A 138 -15.33 11.96 -10.65
CA ARG A 138 -14.75 13.04 -11.47
C ARG A 138 -13.28 12.79 -11.76
N GLU A 139 -12.55 12.28 -10.78
CA GLU A 139 -11.13 11.95 -10.89
C GLU A 139 -10.93 10.73 -11.79
N ALA A 140 -11.73 9.67 -11.60
CA ALA A 140 -11.68 8.47 -12.44
C ALA A 140 -12.07 8.77 -13.90
N ALA A 141 -12.98 9.70 -14.12
CA ALA A 141 -13.39 10.11 -15.47
C ALA A 141 -12.25 10.70 -16.32
N ALA A 142 -11.14 11.13 -15.67
CA ALA A 142 -9.96 11.63 -16.39
C ALA A 142 -9.22 10.50 -17.14
N PHE A 143 -9.39 9.23 -16.77
CA PHE A 143 -8.81 8.09 -17.48
C PHE A 143 -9.46 7.85 -18.86
N TYR A 144 -10.69 8.32 -19.08
CA TYR A 144 -11.41 8.16 -20.33
C TYR A 144 -12.03 9.47 -20.82
N PRO A 145 -11.18 10.46 -21.18
CA PRO A 145 -11.62 11.84 -21.47
C PRO A 145 -12.59 11.91 -22.66
N GLN A 146 -12.43 11.01 -23.63
CA GLN A 146 -13.24 10.98 -24.87
C GLN A 146 -14.61 10.31 -24.72
N LYS A 147 -14.89 9.66 -23.61
CA LYS A 147 -16.18 9.01 -23.36
C LYS A 147 -17.26 10.04 -23.06
N SER A 148 -18.51 9.71 -23.43
CA SER A 148 -19.68 10.48 -23.04
C SER A 148 -19.86 10.51 -21.52
N ALA A 149 -20.63 11.47 -20.99
CA ALA A 149 -20.96 11.51 -19.56
C ALA A 149 -21.64 10.22 -19.09
N TYR A 150 -22.53 9.67 -19.89
CA TYR A 150 -23.20 8.40 -19.61
C TYR A 150 -22.19 7.23 -19.50
N ASP A 151 -21.29 7.10 -20.49
CA ASP A 151 -20.28 6.05 -20.48
C ASP A 151 -19.32 6.20 -19.29
N LYS A 152 -18.92 7.43 -18.95
CA LYS A 152 -18.07 7.69 -17.76
C LYS A 152 -18.73 7.21 -16.48
N ILE A 153 -20.03 7.45 -16.31
CA ILE A 153 -20.80 6.94 -15.17
C ILE A 153 -20.86 5.41 -15.21
N ALA A 154 -21.14 4.82 -16.37
CA ALA A 154 -21.21 3.38 -16.54
C ALA A 154 -19.85 2.71 -16.23
N PHE A 155 -18.75 3.27 -16.73
CA PHE A 155 -17.40 2.77 -16.42
C PHE A 155 -17.11 2.84 -14.92
N TYR A 156 -17.36 3.99 -14.28
CA TYR A 156 -17.14 4.14 -12.87
C TYR A 156 -17.99 3.20 -12.00
N SER A 157 -19.26 2.96 -12.39
CA SER A 157 -20.15 2.05 -11.66
C SER A 157 -19.72 0.59 -11.72
N VAL A 158 -18.96 0.20 -12.75
CA VAL A 158 -18.46 -1.18 -12.93
C VAL A 158 -17.02 -1.33 -12.38
N PHE A 159 -16.14 -0.39 -12.70
CA PHE A 159 -14.69 -0.52 -12.44
C PHE A 159 -14.21 0.24 -11.20
N GLY A 160 -15.06 1.12 -10.65
CA GLY A 160 -14.74 1.89 -9.45
C GLY A 160 -13.63 2.93 -9.65
N GLY A 161 -13.06 3.37 -8.55
CA GLY A 161 -12.06 4.43 -8.47
C GLY A 161 -10.62 3.97 -8.35
N SER A 162 -10.32 2.67 -8.46
CA SER A 162 -8.94 2.20 -8.41
C SER A 162 -8.13 2.71 -9.61
N PRO A 163 -7.05 3.51 -9.42
CA PRO A 163 -6.21 3.95 -10.52
C PRO A 163 -5.63 2.77 -11.31
N PHE A 164 -5.22 1.72 -10.63
CA PHE A 164 -4.68 0.51 -11.25
C PHE A 164 -5.69 -0.13 -12.20
N VAL A 165 -6.94 -0.29 -11.77
CA VAL A 165 -8.01 -0.86 -12.61
C VAL A 165 -8.30 0.04 -13.80
N ASN A 166 -8.46 1.35 -13.56
CA ASN A 166 -8.79 2.31 -14.61
C ASN A 166 -7.69 2.42 -15.68
N GLU A 167 -6.43 2.24 -15.31
CA GLU A 167 -5.28 2.26 -16.23
C GLU A 167 -5.24 1.05 -17.18
N GLN A 168 -5.87 -0.08 -16.80
CA GLN A 168 -5.95 -1.29 -17.61
C GLN A 168 -7.12 -1.28 -18.63
N LEU A 169 -8.01 -0.29 -18.54
CA LEU A 169 -9.17 -0.22 -19.40
C LEU A 169 -8.82 0.31 -20.79
N ASN A 170 -9.40 -0.31 -21.81
CA ASN A 170 -9.31 0.21 -23.18
C ASN A 170 -10.34 1.33 -23.39
N CYS A 171 -9.86 2.57 -23.39
CA CYS A 171 -10.71 3.76 -23.56
C CYS A 171 -11.45 3.80 -24.92
N ASN A 172 -10.97 3.08 -25.93
CA ASN A 172 -11.60 3.04 -27.26
C ASN A 172 -12.67 1.96 -27.39
N ALA A 173 -12.67 0.97 -26.49
CA ALA A 173 -13.64 -0.11 -26.48
C ALA A 173 -14.89 0.26 -25.66
N ASP A 174 -15.98 -0.45 -25.89
CA ASP A 174 -17.21 -0.35 -25.10
C ASP A 174 -17.05 -1.00 -23.71
N ILE A 175 -18.02 -0.77 -22.85
CA ILE A 175 -17.99 -1.28 -21.47
C ILE A 175 -18.05 -2.81 -21.43
N LYS A 176 -18.84 -3.45 -22.32
CA LYS A 176 -18.98 -4.90 -22.38
C LYS A 176 -17.66 -5.59 -22.74
N SER A 177 -16.96 -5.05 -23.74
CA SER A 177 -15.65 -5.53 -24.13
C SER A 177 -14.62 -5.38 -22.99
N ASN A 178 -14.63 -4.26 -22.27
CA ASN A 178 -13.77 -4.08 -21.10
C ASN A 178 -14.10 -5.08 -19.98
N ILE A 179 -15.38 -5.32 -19.66
CA ILE A 179 -15.79 -6.32 -18.67
C ILE A 179 -15.26 -7.70 -19.05
N ILE A 180 -15.46 -8.13 -20.30
CA ILE A 180 -15.02 -9.44 -20.77
C ILE A 180 -13.50 -9.59 -20.67
N ASN A 181 -12.76 -8.57 -21.12
CA ASN A 181 -11.31 -8.65 -21.23
C ASN A 181 -10.57 -8.40 -19.89
N THR A 182 -11.23 -7.82 -18.89
CA THR A 182 -10.61 -7.53 -17.58
C THR A 182 -11.24 -8.34 -16.46
N LEU A 183 -12.50 -8.10 -16.11
CA LEU A 183 -13.14 -8.70 -14.94
C LEU A 183 -13.46 -10.18 -15.11
N LEU A 184 -13.78 -10.62 -16.35
CA LEU A 184 -14.14 -11.99 -16.67
C LEU A 184 -13.02 -12.81 -17.30
N ASN A 185 -11.85 -12.21 -17.51
CA ASN A 185 -10.68 -12.91 -18.06
C ASN A 185 -9.73 -13.28 -16.90
N PRO A 186 -9.61 -14.58 -16.55
CA PRO A 186 -8.77 -15.04 -15.44
C PRO A 186 -7.27 -14.71 -15.60
N THR A 187 -6.81 -14.42 -16.82
CA THR A 187 -5.41 -14.06 -17.10
C THR A 187 -5.16 -12.56 -17.08
N SER A 188 -6.21 -11.75 -16.90
CA SER A 188 -6.05 -10.29 -16.83
C SER A 188 -5.45 -9.85 -15.50
N SER A 189 -4.67 -8.77 -15.54
CA SER A 189 -4.10 -8.16 -14.32
C SER A 189 -5.18 -7.66 -13.36
N VAL A 190 -6.34 -7.25 -13.87
CA VAL A 190 -7.47 -6.78 -13.04
C VAL A 190 -8.13 -7.94 -12.29
N TYR A 191 -8.32 -9.09 -12.95
CA TYR A 191 -8.85 -10.30 -12.30
C TYR A 191 -7.91 -10.77 -11.17
N VAL A 192 -6.62 -10.91 -11.50
CA VAL A 192 -5.59 -11.31 -10.51
C VAL A 192 -5.48 -10.30 -9.36
N TYR A 193 -5.62 -9.00 -9.65
CA TYR A 193 -5.62 -7.96 -8.63
C TYR A 193 -6.80 -8.10 -7.67
N ALA A 194 -8.01 -8.34 -8.19
CA ALA A 194 -9.20 -8.55 -7.35
C ALA A 194 -9.05 -9.77 -6.44
N ASP A 195 -8.54 -10.88 -6.98
CA ASP A 195 -8.23 -12.10 -6.22
C ASP A 195 -7.21 -11.84 -5.10
N ASN A 196 -6.12 -11.15 -5.41
CA ASN A 196 -5.09 -10.80 -4.43
C ASN A 196 -5.63 -9.87 -3.32
N MET A 197 -6.52 -8.93 -3.65
CA MET A 197 -7.18 -8.06 -2.67
C MET A 197 -8.03 -8.89 -1.70
N LEU A 198 -8.82 -9.83 -2.21
CA LEU A 198 -9.60 -10.75 -1.36
C LEU A 198 -8.72 -11.56 -0.43
N ILE A 199 -7.60 -12.10 -0.95
CA ILE A 199 -6.64 -12.88 -0.16
C ILE A 199 -5.97 -12.02 0.93
N SER A 200 -5.69 -10.76 0.64
CA SER A 200 -5.01 -9.87 1.60
C SER A 200 -5.91 -9.39 2.73
N ASP A 201 -7.19 -9.19 2.44
CA ASP A 201 -8.14 -8.57 3.37
C ASP A 201 -8.91 -9.59 4.22
N LEU A 202 -8.93 -10.86 3.80
CA LEU A 202 -9.70 -11.90 4.46
C LEU A 202 -8.79 -12.96 5.11
N SER A 203 -9.01 -13.19 6.39
CA SER A 203 -8.27 -14.23 7.15
C SER A 203 -8.59 -15.67 6.71
N ASN A 204 -9.72 -15.87 6.02
CA ASN A 204 -10.17 -17.17 5.50
C ASN A 204 -10.76 -17.01 4.10
N THR A 205 -9.92 -17.09 3.09
CA THR A 205 -10.28 -16.91 1.68
C THR A 205 -11.21 -17.99 1.16
N VAL A 206 -11.04 -19.24 1.57
CA VAL A 206 -11.88 -20.38 1.11
C VAL A 206 -13.34 -20.17 1.48
N ASN A 207 -13.63 -19.71 2.70
CA ASN A 207 -15.00 -19.43 3.13
C ASN A 207 -15.55 -18.19 2.41
N ALA A 208 -14.72 -17.17 2.18
CA ALA A 208 -15.14 -15.98 1.45
C ALA A 208 -15.53 -16.29 0.00
N GLU A 209 -14.72 -17.05 -0.73
CA GLU A 209 -15.04 -17.49 -2.10
C GLU A 209 -16.35 -18.26 -2.16
N ARG A 210 -16.59 -19.17 -1.21
CA ARG A 210 -17.83 -19.93 -1.11
C ARG A 210 -19.03 -19.03 -0.83
N ILE A 211 -18.89 -18.02 0.05
CA ILE A 211 -19.94 -17.03 0.33
C ILE A 211 -20.26 -16.23 -0.93
N PHE A 212 -19.23 -15.67 -1.60
CA PHE A 212 -19.41 -14.92 -2.84
C PHE A 212 -20.02 -15.78 -3.94
N GLY A 213 -19.59 -17.03 -4.07
CA GLY A 213 -20.19 -17.99 -5.00
C GLY A 213 -21.66 -18.28 -4.69
N ALA A 214 -22.05 -18.36 -3.42
CA ALA A 214 -23.46 -18.52 -3.04
C ALA A 214 -24.29 -17.29 -3.39
N ILE A 215 -23.77 -16.08 -3.13
CA ILE A 215 -24.41 -14.81 -3.48
C ILE A 215 -24.54 -14.67 -5.01
N GLY A 216 -23.47 -14.96 -5.76
CA GLY A 216 -23.46 -14.94 -7.22
C GLY A 216 -24.46 -15.92 -7.85
N ASN A 217 -24.76 -17.04 -7.17
CA ASN A 217 -25.81 -17.98 -7.52
C ASN A 217 -27.22 -17.59 -7.02
N GLY A 218 -27.41 -16.31 -6.64
CA GLY A 218 -28.70 -15.73 -6.30
C GLY A 218 -29.19 -15.95 -4.86
N LYS A 219 -28.33 -16.46 -3.96
CA LYS A 219 -28.68 -16.55 -2.54
C LYS A 219 -28.61 -15.18 -1.88
N LYS A 220 -29.71 -14.76 -1.22
CA LYS A 220 -29.85 -13.41 -0.66
C LYS A 220 -30.00 -13.38 0.86
N ARG A 221 -30.32 -14.52 1.47
CA ARG A 221 -30.58 -14.60 2.90
C ARG A 221 -29.46 -15.38 3.61
N TYR A 222 -29.14 -14.96 4.84
CA TYR A 222 -28.11 -15.60 5.66
C TYR A 222 -28.28 -17.13 5.73
N ASN A 223 -29.47 -17.60 6.09
CA ASN A 223 -29.77 -19.04 6.23
C ASN A 223 -29.59 -19.83 4.92
N GLU A 224 -29.83 -19.19 3.75
CA GLU A 224 -29.63 -19.83 2.45
C GLU A 224 -28.13 -19.98 2.10
N ILE A 225 -27.33 -19.02 2.54
CA ILE A 225 -25.87 -19.03 2.38
C ILE A 225 -25.26 -20.05 3.33
N GLU A 226 -25.65 -20.02 4.62
CA GLU A 226 -25.20 -20.94 5.66
C GLU A 226 -25.52 -22.40 5.30
N GLY A 227 -26.76 -22.70 4.89
CA GLY A 227 -27.16 -24.05 4.50
C GLY A 227 -26.37 -24.60 3.30
N LYS A 228 -25.96 -23.75 2.34
CA LYS A 228 -25.12 -24.17 1.21
C LYS A 228 -23.65 -24.38 1.58
N LEU A 229 -23.17 -23.71 2.63
CA LEU A 229 -21.80 -23.80 3.09
C LEU A 229 -21.55 -24.96 4.04
N SER A 230 -22.62 -25.63 4.53
CA SER A 230 -22.54 -26.64 5.60
C SER A 230 -21.76 -26.13 6.84
N MET A 231 -21.81 -24.84 7.09
CA MET A 231 -21.19 -24.21 8.25
C MET A 231 -22.17 -24.35 9.42
N LYS A 232 -21.78 -25.09 10.45
CA LYS A 232 -22.46 -24.99 11.75
C LYS A 232 -22.06 -23.64 12.36
N SER A 233 -23.04 -22.82 12.69
CA SER A 233 -22.83 -21.66 13.56
C SER A 233 -22.36 -22.20 14.94
N ASN A 234 -21.21 -21.79 15.36
CA ASN A 234 -20.83 -21.84 16.77
C ASN A 234 -21.36 -20.61 17.47
#